data_179c801030fdee8759e070498727aa46
#
_entry.id   179c801030fdee8759e070498727aa46
#
_cell.length_a   1.000
_cell.length_b   1.000
_cell.length_c   1.000
_cell.angle_alpha   90.00
_cell.angle_beta   90.00
_cell.angle_gamma   90.00
#
_symmetry.space_group_name_H-M   'P 1'
#
loop_
_entity.id
_entity.type
_entity.pdbx_description
1 polymer ?
#
loop_
_entity_poly.entity_id
_entity_poly.type
_entity_poly.pdbx_seq_one_letter_code
_entity_poly.pdbx_strand_id
1 'polypeptide(L)'
;MLNAGSGKSTLVKFIISALNIPDEKVAYVAYTGKAANVLKNKGCPNATTAHKLLYHARQTKNGNYVFTPKQKLDEDYELIVVDEVSMLPQELWYQLLSHGVYVLAMGDPG
;
A
#
# COMPACT_ATOMS: atom_id res chain seq x y z
N MET A 1 19.26 3.90 5.93
CA MET A 1 18.31 3.51 4.91
C MET A 1 18.33 2.01 4.66
N LEU A 2 17.17 1.43 4.43
CA LEU A 2 17.07 -0.01 4.20
C LEU A 2 17.32 -0.34 2.74
N ASN A 3 18.17 -1.31 2.50
CA ASN A 3 18.46 -1.77 1.15
C ASN A 3 17.36 -2.67 0.63
N ALA A 4 17.10 -2.60 -0.66
CA ALA A 4 16.12 -3.45 -1.31
C ALA A 4 16.48 -4.92 -1.12
N GLY A 5 15.50 -5.74 -0.77
CA GLY A 5 15.65 -7.18 -0.67
C GLY A 5 16.31 -7.70 0.59
N SER A 6 16.74 -6.81 1.48
CA SER A 6 17.53 -7.24 2.63
C SER A 6 16.89 -6.77 3.94
N GLY A 7 16.06 -7.61 4.53
CA GLY A 7 15.52 -7.38 5.86
C GLY A 7 14.46 -6.30 5.99
N LYS A 8 14.05 -5.68 4.89
CA LYS A 8 13.01 -4.62 4.90
C LYS A 8 11.71 -5.10 5.53
N SER A 9 11.20 -6.21 5.03
CA SER A 9 9.93 -6.75 5.51
C SER A 9 9.99 -7.16 6.97
N THR A 10 11.13 -7.70 7.40
CA THR A 10 11.34 -8.10 8.79
C THR A 10 11.35 -6.88 9.70
N LEU A 11 12.04 -5.81 9.29
CA LEU A 11 12.09 -4.59 10.09
C LEU A 11 10.71 -3.93 10.20
N VAL A 12 9.96 -3.90 9.11
CA VAL A 12 8.60 -3.34 9.10
C VAL A 12 7.72 -4.13 10.07
N LYS A 13 7.78 -5.45 10.03
CA LYS A 13 6.99 -6.28 10.94
C LYS A 13 7.40 -6.06 12.40
N PHE A 14 8.68 -5.85 12.65
CA PHE A 14 9.16 -5.52 13.98
C PHE A 14 8.58 -4.20 14.47
N ILE A 15 8.59 -3.17 13.62
CA ILE A 15 8.01 -1.87 13.94
C ILE A 15 6.52 -1.98 14.24
N ILE A 16 5.79 -2.71 13.41
CA ILE A 16 4.34 -2.92 13.60
C ILE A 16 4.07 -3.61 14.92
N SER A 17 4.85 -4.63 15.24
CA SER A 17 4.73 -5.34 16.51
C SER A 17 5.02 -4.43 17.70
N ALA A 18 6.06 -3.60 17.58
CA ALA A 18 6.43 -2.68 18.65
C ALA A 18 5.36 -1.61 18.89
N LEU A 19 4.62 -1.24 17.86
CA LEU A 19 3.53 -0.27 17.95
C LEU A 19 2.19 -0.91 18.34
N ASN A 20 2.16 -2.23 18.48
CA ASN A 20 0.95 -2.99 18.80
C ASN A 20 -0.19 -2.78 17.81
N ILE A 21 0.14 -2.69 16.53
CA ILE A 21 -0.86 -2.54 15.47
C ILE A 21 -1.25 -3.94 14.97
N PRO A 22 -2.55 -4.30 15.02
CA PRO A 22 -2.99 -5.58 14.49
C PRO A 22 -2.75 -5.68 12.98
N ASP A 23 -2.43 -6.87 12.49
CA ASP A 23 -2.16 -7.07 11.07
C ASP A 23 -3.31 -6.62 10.16
N GLU A 24 -4.54 -6.83 10.60
CA GLU A 24 -5.71 -6.44 9.81
C GLU A 24 -5.87 -4.92 9.70
N LYS A 25 -5.15 -4.16 10.51
CA LYS A 25 -5.18 -2.70 10.47
C LYS A 25 -3.99 -2.11 9.71
N VAL A 26 -3.21 -2.95 9.07
CA VAL A 26 -2.07 -2.53 8.27
C VAL A 26 -2.35 -2.84 6.80
N ALA A 27 -2.24 -1.83 5.95
CA ALA A 27 -2.33 -2.01 4.51
C ALA A 27 -0.93 -2.02 3.92
N TYR A 28 -0.59 -3.07 3.18
CA TYR A 28 0.65 -3.14 2.43
C TYR A 28 0.35 -2.81 0.99
N VAL A 29 1.03 -1.81 0.44
CA VAL A 29 0.71 -1.23 -0.85
C VAL A 29 1.92 -1.27 -1.77
N ALA A 30 1.68 -1.72 -2.99
CA ALA A 30 2.67 -1.67 -4.07
C ALA A 30 2.06 -0.97 -5.27
N TYR A 31 2.91 -0.48 -6.17
CA TYR A 31 2.40 0.22 -7.35
C TYR A 31 1.82 -0.76 -8.39
N THR A 32 2.41 -1.94 -8.54
CA THR A 32 1.97 -2.92 -9.54
C THR A 32 1.41 -4.17 -8.88
N GLY A 33 0.56 -4.89 -9.63
CA GLY A 33 0.03 -6.18 -9.17
C GLY A 33 1.11 -7.20 -8.91
N LYS A 34 2.16 -7.20 -9.74
CA LYS A 34 3.28 -8.12 -9.57
C LYS A 34 4.01 -7.85 -8.25
N ALA A 35 4.28 -6.58 -7.95
CA ALA A 35 4.94 -6.22 -6.71
C ALA A 35 4.06 -6.54 -5.49
N ALA A 36 2.75 -6.32 -5.58
CA ALA A 36 1.82 -6.68 -4.52
C ALA A 36 1.84 -8.20 -4.28
N ASN A 37 1.92 -8.99 -5.34
CA ASN A 37 1.99 -10.45 -5.23
C ASN A 37 3.27 -10.91 -4.53
N VAL A 38 4.39 -10.25 -4.83
CA VAL A 38 5.66 -10.54 -4.16
C VAL A 38 5.53 -10.28 -2.65
N LEU A 39 4.87 -9.19 -2.26
CA LEU A 39 4.64 -8.89 -0.85
C LEU A 39 3.77 -9.96 -0.20
N LYS A 40 2.72 -10.43 -0.87
CA LYS A 40 1.88 -11.51 -0.34
C LYS A 40 2.69 -12.76 -0.06
N ASN A 41 3.60 -13.10 -0.95
CA ASN A 41 4.44 -14.29 -0.81
C ASN A 41 5.49 -14.14 0.30
N LYS A 42 5.82 -12.92 0.68
CA LYS A 42 6.78 -12.64 1.74
C LYS A 42 6.14 -12.50 3.12
N GLY A 43 4.88 -12.85 3.25
CA GLY A 43 4.21 -12.81 4.54
C GLY A 43 3.36 -11.57 4.79
N CYS A 44 2.97 -10.87 3.74
CA CYS A 44 2.07 -9.71 3.81
C CYS A 44 0.77 -10.06 3.09
N PRO A 45 -0.10 -10.88 3.69
CA PRO A 45 -1.28 -11.41 2.99
C PRO A 45 -2.28 -10.33 2.56
N ASN A 46 -2.24 -9.18 3.19
CA ASN A 46 -3.14 -8.07 2.87
C ASN A 46 -2.56 -7.10 1.83
N ALA A 47 -1.47 -7.50 1.16
CA ALA A 47 -0.85 -6.63 0.18
C ALA A 47 -1.77 -6.41 -1.02
N THR A 48 -1.83 -5.16 -1.48
CA THR A 48 -2.65 -4.75 -2.60
C THR A 48 -1.95 -3.67 -3.40
N THR A 49 -2.51 -3.30 -4.54
CA THR A 49 -1.99 -2.17 -5.29
C THR A 49 -2.55 -0.87 -4.74
N ALA A 50 -1.84 0.23 -4.99
CA ALA A 50 -2.32 1.55 -4.59
C ALA A 50 -3.68 1.87 -5.22
N HIS A 51 -3.87 1.50 -6.49
CA HIS A 51 -5.14 1.73 -7.16
C HIS A 51 -6.30 0.98 -6.51
N LYS A 52 -6.09 -0.28 -6.15
CA LYS A 52 -7.15 -1.05 -5.49
C LYS A 52 -7.48 -0.51 -4.10
N LEU A 53 -6.47 -0.01 -3.40
CA LEU A 53 -6.70 0.57 -2.07
C LEU A 53 -7.47 1.88 -2.14
N LEU A 54 -7.12 2.74 -3.10
CA LEU A 54 -7.56 4.14 -3.11
C LEU A 54 -8.73 4.44 -4.03
N TYR A 55 -9.03 3.56 -5.00
CA TYR A 55 -10.05 3.83 -6.02
C TYR A 55 -11.06 2.71 -6.11
N HIS A 56 -12.31 3.11 -6.44
CA HIS A 56 -13.33 2.16 -6.89
C HIS A 56 -13.16 1.96 -8.39
N ALA A 57 -13.22 0.72 -8.83
CA ALA A 57 -13.22 0.39 -10.25
C ALA A 57 -14.65 0.00 -10.64
N ARG A 58 -15.19 0.65 -11.67
CA ARG A 58 -16.51 0.35 -12.20
C ARG A 58 -16.41 0.11 -13.69
N GLN A 59 -17.02 -0.96 -14.16
CA GLN A 59 -17.07 -1.27 -15.57
C GLN A 59 -18.22 -0.49 -16.24
N THR A 60 -17.91 0.19 -17.32
CA THR A 60 -18.92 0.90 -18.13
C THR A 60 -19.61 -0.07 -19.09
N LYS A 61 -20.69 0.41 -19.73
CA LYS A 61 -21.41 -0.39 -20.72
C LYS A 61 -20.54 -0.81 -21.91
N ASN A 62 -19.49 -0.07 -22.19
CA ASN A 62 -18.57 -0.38 -23.28
C ASN A 62 -17.45 -1.34 -22.89
N GLY A 63 -17.46 -1.86 -21.66
CA GLY A 63 -16.43 -2.76 -21.17
C GLY A 63 -15.20 -2.08 -20.62
N ASN A 64 -15.14 -0.76 -20.67
CA ASN A 64 -14.03 -0.01 -20.08
C ASN A 64 -14.21 0.15 -18.58
N TYR A 65 -13.09 0.40 -17.86
CA TYR A 65 -13.14 0.66 -16.43
C TYR A 65 -12.98 2.15 -16.15
N VAL A 66 -13.76 2.62 -15.19
CA VAL A 66 -13.64 3.98 -14.66
C VAL A 66 -13.21 3.87 -13.20
N PHE A 67 -12.17 4.62 -12.84
CA PHE A 67 -11.64 4.64 -11.47
C PHE A 67 -12.07 5.92 -10.78
N THR A 68 -12.71 5.77 -9.62
CA THR A 68 -13.18 6.90 -8.82
C THR A 68 -12.49 6.85 -7.45
N PRO A 69 -11.89 7.96 -7.00
CA PRO A 69 -11.26 7.97 -5.68
C PRO A 69 -12.25 7.63 -4.57
N LYS A 70 -11.84 6.78 -3.66
CA LYS A 70 -12.65 6.46 -2.49
C LYS A 70 -12.65 7.63 -1.53
N GLN A 71 -13.80 7.97 -0.99
CA GLN A 71 -13.88 8.98 0.06
C GLN A 71 -13.38 8.43 1.39
N LYS A 72 -13.55 7.13 1.61
CA LYS A 72 -13.12 6.43 2.81
C LYS A 72 -12.58 5.07 2.40
N LEU A 73 -11.48 4.64 3.03
CA LEU A 73 -10.92 3.31 2.78
C LEU A 73 -11.88 2.22 3.25
N ASP A 74 -11.79 1.05 2.61
CA ASP A 74 -12.70 -0.07 2.90
C ASP A 74 -12.55 -0.58 4.33
N GLU A 75 -11.35 -0.48 4.88
CA GLU A 75 -11.04 -0.91 6.24
C GLU A 75 -10.52 0.26 7.05
N ASP A 76 -10.61 0.13 8.37
CA ASP A 76 -10.12 1.15 9.29
C ASP A 76 -8.63 0.96 9.58
N TYR A 77 -7.80 1.30 8.61
CA TYR A 77 -6.35 1.10 8.70
C TYR A 77 -5.72 2.11 9.65
N GLU A 78 -4.76 1.64 10.44
CA GLU A 78 -3.94 2.50 11.30
C GLU A 78 -2.60 2.82 10.66
N LEU A 79 -2.15 1.98 9.72
CA LEU A 79 -0.85 2.16 9.06
C LEU A 79 -0.94 1.68 7.62
N ILE A 80 -0.34 2.46 6.71
CA ILE A 80 -0.17 2.06 5.32
C ILE A 80 1.32 1.96 5.05
N VAL A 81 1.78 0.78 4.64
CA VAL A 81 3.16 0.53 4.27
C VAL A 81 3.26 0.55 2.74
N VAL A 82 4.06 1.45 2.21
CA VAL A 82 4.25 1.59 0.77
C VAL A 82 5.61 1.04 0.37
N ASP A 83 5.61 -0.01 -0.47
CA ASP A 83 6.83 -0.59 -1.00
C ASP A 83 7.22 0.11 -2.30
N GLU A 84 8.54 0.28 -2.49
CA GLU A 84 9.10 0.94 -3.67
C GLU A 84 8.46 2.31 -3.91
N VAL A 85 8.58 3.17 -2.92
CA VAL A 85 7.96 4.49 -2.90
C VAL A 85 8.31 5.33 -4.12
N SER A 86 9.50 5.15 -4.70
CA SER A 86 9.94 5.90 -5.87
C SER A 86 9.10 5.61 -7.12
N MET A 87 8.40 4.49 -7.13
CA MET A 87 7.55 4.10 -8.25
C MET A 87 6.18 4.75 -8.22
N LEU A 88 5.79 5.34 -7.10
CA LEU A 88 4.43 5.82 -6.90
C LEU A 88 4.24 7.22 -7.51
N PRO A 89 3.30 7.39 -8.46
CA PRO A 89 3.01 8.72 -9.01
C PRO A 89 2.52 9.69 -7.95
N GLN A 90 2.76 10.98 -8.18
CA GLN A 90 2.39 12.03 -7.24
C GLN A 90 0.89 12.05 -6.93
N GLU A 91 0.06 11.78 -7.93
CA GLU A 91 -1.39 11.72 -7.74
C GLU A 91 -1.80 10.69 -6.71
N LEU A 92 -1.16 9.52 -6.76
CA LEU A 92 -1.45 8.47 -5.80
C LEU A 92 -0.96 8.85 -4.41
N TRP A 93 0.16 9.56 -4.31
CA TRP A 93 0.65 10.09 -3.05
C TRP A 93 -0.37 11.02 -2.40
N TYR A 94 -0.91 11.97 -3.18
CA TYR A 94 -1.92 12.88 -2.65
C TYR A 94 -3.15 12.14 -2.15
N GLN A 95 -3.62 11.17 -2.92
CA GLN A 95 -4.78 10.38 -2.50
C GLN A 95 -4.47 9.60 -1.22
N LEU A 96 -3.28 9.00 -1.16
CA LEU A 96 -2.87 8.22 -0.01
C LEU A 96 -2.83 9.07 1.26
N LEU A 97 -2.21 10.23 1.18
CA LEU A 97 -2.07 11.13 2.32
C LEU A 97 -3.39 11.77 2.74
N SER A 98 -4.34 11.89 1.81
CA SER A 98 -5.62 12.53 2.08
C SER A 98 -6.50 11.75 3.05
N HIS A 99 -6.23 10.46 3.25
CA HIS A 99 -7.00 9.63 4.17
C HIS A 99 -6.57 9.77 5.63
N GLY A 100 -5.50 10.50 5.91
CA GLY A 100 -5.08 10.77 7.27
C GLY A 100 -4.54 9.58 8.04
N VAL A 101 -4.15 8.52 7.35
CA VAL A 101 -3.54 7.33 7.95
C VAL A 101 -2.02 7.49 7.93
N TYR A 102 -1.35 7.00 8.98
CA TYR A 102 0.11 7.01 9.00
C TYR A 102 0.67 6.18 7.85
N VAL A 103 1.67 6.72 7.19
CA VAL A 103 2.28 6.06 6.03
C VAL A 103 3.75 5.80 6.32
N LEU A 104 4.15 4.54 6.16
CA LEU A 104 5.56 4.13 6.24
C LEU A 104 6.04 3.82 4.83
N ALA A 105 6.93 4.63 4.30
CA ALA A 105 7.44 4.46 2.95
C ALA A 105 8.75 3.68 2.97
N MET A 106 8.87 2.71 2.07
CA MET A 106 10.07 1.92 1.90
C MET A 106 10.60 2.07 0.49
N GLY A 107 11.89 1.83 0.33
CA GLY A 107 12.55 1.88 -0.97
C GLY A 107 13.75 2.81 -0.96
N ASP A 108 14.53 2.72 -2.02
CA ASP A 108 15.70 3.59 -2.18
C ASP A 108 15.26 4.93 -2.75
N PRO A 109 15.79 6.04 -2.22
CA PRO A 109 15.43 7.37 -2.71
C PRO A 109 16.08 7.74 -4.04
N GLY A 110 16.91 6.90 -4.56
CA GLY A 110 17.62 7.24 -5.77
C GLY A 110 17.35 6.54 -6.95
#